data_0acf3652c3ce525b77ee4dc822001178
#
_entry.id   0acf3652c3ce525b77ee4dc822001178
#
_cell.length_a   1.000
_cell.length_b   1.000
_cell.length_c   1.000
_cell.angle_alpha   90.00
_cell.angle_beta   90.00
_cell.angle_gamma   90.00
#
_symmetry.space_group_name_H-M   'P 1'
#
loop_
_entity.id
_entity.type
_entity.pdbx_description
1 polymer ?
#
loop_
_entity_poly.entity_id
_entity_poly.type
_entity_poly.pdbx_seq_one_letter_code
_entity_poly.pdbx_strand_id
1 'polypeptide(L)'
;MHPARLQKIHTMNRLLLDYYRCPEEYGNFALTGRLSRDSHYFLFGLDTICYGQSVSDSHIQTSRDGLYDALVDVTLTDSEPRLPFDPVQVIDNLRLERYVLNDQQDRRNLSEWKAIKRIYYYLRPVLPTILRHQAQRMYFKDWEKISFPCWPVDRTVDRMLEKLLVLSFKARSVNRIPFIWFWPDGAQSCAIMTHDVETVRGRDFCSRLMDLDDAVGIKASFQIVPENRYQVSENLLDTIRERGFEINVQDLNHDGCLFDSHDQFLRRAERINYYGRKYGARGFRSAVLYRKVDWYGALDFSYDMSVPTVAHLEAQRGGCCTLMPFFVGEMVELPLTTTQDYSLFNILQDYSTSVWKKQVSLIEGNHGLASFLVHPDYLLDKRAQDTYKALLECLAQLRDDRKMWIALPREVDKWWRLRSQMRLTCQGGTWQIEGVGKEHARIAHACIENDQIIYNFE
;
A
#
# COMPACT_ATOMS: atom_id res chain seq x y z
N MET A 1 -21.75 17.48 -15.85
CA MET A 1 -20.34 17.71 -16.24
C MET A 1 -19.54 17.86 -14.96
N HIS A 2 -18.89 16.79 -14.47
CA HIS A 2 -17.90 16.92 -13.41
C HIS A 2 -16.65 17.53 -14.03
N PRO A 3 -16.06 18.59 -13.43
CA PRO A 3 -14.75 19.06 -13.87
C PRO A 3 -13.75 17.90 -13.68
N ALA A 4 -12.95 17.62 -14.72
CA ALA A 4 -11.85 16.69 -14.63
C ALA A 4 -11.01 17.06 -13.41
N ARG A 5 -11.01 16.19 -12.38
CA ARG A 5 -10.13 16.34 -11.21
C ARG A 5 -8.70 16.30 -11.75
N LEU A 6 -8.03 17.43 -11.71
CA LEU A 6 -6.64 17.57 -12.14
C LEU A 6 -5.80 16.55 -11.37
N GLN A 7 -5.23 15.58 -12.07
CA GLN A 7 -4.19 14.72 -11.50
C GLN A 7 -3.09 15.65 -10.95
N LYS A 8 -2.72 15.44 -9.69
CA LYS A 8 -1.57 16.12 -9.08
C LYS A 8 -0.34 15.65 -9.85
N ILE A 9 0.13 16.47 -10.79
CA ILE A 9 1.32 16.15 -11.60
C ILE A 9 2.52 16.22 -10.64
N HIS A 10 3.04 15.07 -10.26
CA HIS A 10 4.33 14.98 -9.59
C HIS A 10 5.39 15.41 -10.61
N THR A 11 6.16 16.41 -10.29
CA THR A 11 7.33 16.81 -11.07
C THR A 11 8.58 16.25 -10.44
N MET A 12 9.64 15.98 -11.23
CA MET A 12 10.92 15.46 -10.71
C MET A 12 11.40 16.24 -9.48
N ASN A 13 11.21 17.56 -9.49
CA ASN A 13 11.67 18.46 -8.43
C ASN A 13 10.81 18.45 -7.16
N ARG A 14 9.73 17.67 -7.12
CA ARG A 14 8.87 17.55 -5.94
C ARG A 14 8.87 16.18 -5.28
N LEU A 15 9.49 15.20 -5.89
CA LEU A 15 9.41 13.82 -5.45
C LEU A 15 9.89 13.61 -4.00
N LEU A 16 11.09 14.09 -3.67
CA LEU A 16 11.62 14.03 -2.30
C LEU A 16 10.85 14.94 -1.34
N LEU A 17 10.38 16.11 -1.83
CA LEU A 17 9.56 17.01 -1.00
C LEU A 17 8.24 16.37 -0.63
N ASP A 18 7.57 15.70 -1.58
CA ASP A 18 6.28 15.07 -1.33
C ASP A 18 6.41 13.89 -0.35
N TYR A 19 7.53 13.20 -0.36
CA TYR A 19 7.79 12.07 0.56
C TYR A 19 8.34 12.51 1.91
N TYR A 20 9.44 13.27 1.93
CA TYR A 20 10.13 13.68 3.17
C TYR A 20 9.59 14.95 3.78
N ARG A 21 9.00 15.86 2.99
CA ARG A 21 8.69 17.23 3.44
C ARG A 21 9.94 17.98 3.90
N CYS A 22 11.04 17.77 3.17
CA CYS A 22 12.34 18.42 3.39
C CYS A 22 12.39 19.78 2.67
N PRO A 23 13.46 20.60 2.87
CA PRO A 23 13.67 21.85 2.14
C PRO A 23 13.72 21.65 0.63
N GLU A 24 13.21 22.63 -0.14
CA GLU A 24 12.95 22.50 -1.58
C GLU A 24 14.21 22.23 -2.42
N GLU A 25 15.34 22.79 -2.01
CA GLU A 25 16.61 22.64 -2.72
C GLU A 25 17.09 21.21 -2.89
N TYR A 26 16.66 20.29 -2.01
CA TYR A 26 17.08 18.86 -2.07
C TYR A 26 16.27 18.02 -3.05
N GLY A 27 15.20 18.57 -3.61
CA GLY A 27 14.34 17.88 -4.57
C GLY A 27 14.75 18.00 -6.03
N ASN A 28 15.80 18.74 -6.38
CA ASN A 28 16.16 19.03 -7.75
C ASN A 28 16.92 17.88 -8.40
N PHE A 29 16.41 17.42 -9.56
CA PHE A 29 17.01 16.41 -10.41
C PHE A 29 16.85 16.80 -11.87
N ALA A 30 17.82 16.43 -12.74
CA ALA A 30 17.75 16.59 -14.17
C ALA A 30 17.95 15.25 -14.89
N LEU A 31 17.65 15.17 -16.17
CA LEU A 31 17.93 14.00 -16.99
C LEU A 31 19.34 14.10 -17.62
N THR A 32 20.02 12.95 -17.76
CA THR A 32 21.34 12.89 -18.47
C THR A 32 21.16 12.92 -19.97
N GLY A 33 20.01 12.50 -20.52
CA GLY A 33 19.78 12.42 -21.96
C GLY A 33 18.32 12.14 -22.32
N ARG A 34 18.13 11.74 -23.58
CA ARG A 34 16.79 11.36 -24.08
C ARG A 34 16.42 9.97 -23.61
N LEU A 35 15.21 9.81 -23.08
CA LEU A 35 14.69 8.53 -22.64
C LEU A 35 14.24 7.65 -23.83
N SER A 36 14.26 6.33 -23.62
CA SER A 36 13.69 5.32 -24.51
C SER A 36 12.21 5.57 -24.78
N ARG A 37 11.67 4.97 -25.86
CA ARG A 37 10.22 5.07 -26.15
C ARG A 37 9.39 4.18 -25.24
N ASP A 38 9.90 2.98 -24.95
CA ASP A 38 9.20 1.95 -24.22
C ASP A 38 9.76 1.82 -22.80
N SER A 39 8.89 1.47 -21.86
CA SER A 39 9.27 1.12 -20.50
C SER A 39 9.83 -0.30 -20.46
N HIS A 40 10.88 -0.50 -19.69
CA HIS A 40 11.54 -1.79 -19.47
C HIS A 40 12.06 -1.90 -18.04
N TYR A 41 12.47 -3.11 -17.66
CA TYR A 41 13.12 -3.33 -16.37
C TYR A 41 14.59 -2.92 -16.43
N PHE A 42 15.08 -2.31 -15.36
CA PHE A 42 16.48 -1.97 -15.13
C PHE A 42 16.76 -1.93 -13.62
N LEU A 43 18.03 -1.85 -13.24
CA LEU A 43 18.45 -1.68 -11.86
C LEU A 43 18.78 -0.22 -11.56
N PHE A 44 18.55 0.18 -10.31
CA PHE A 44 19.10 1.40 -9.75
C PHE A 44 19.98 1.03 -8.54
N GLY A 45 21.20 0.57 -8.85
CA GLY A 45 22.08 -0.18 -7.94
C GLY A 45 21.59 -1.64 -7.78
N LEU A 46 22.42 -2.48 -7.22
CA LEU A 46 22.29 -3.94 -7.24
C LEU A 46 21.00 -4.53 -6.62
N ASP A 47 20.29 -3.77 -5.81
CA ASP A 47 19.16 -4.24 -4.99
C ASP A 47 17.80 -3.62 -5.33
N THR A 48 17.75 -2.68 -6.28
CA THR A 48 16.55 -1.91 -6.58
C THR A 48 16.15 -2.11 -8.04
N ILE A 49 15.09 -2.91 -8.26
CA ILE A 49 14.51 -3.17 -9.59
C ILE A 49 13.55 -2.03 -9.93
N CYS A 50 13.77 -1.39 -11.06
CA CYS A 50 12.96 -0.31 -11.60
C CYS A 50 12.21 -0.76 -12.85
N TYR A 51 11.07 -0.12 -13.14
CA TYR A 51 10.33 -0.28 -14.37
C TYR A 51 9.93 1.08 -14.93
N GLY A 52 10.47 1.43 -16.08
CA GLY A 52 10.22 2.71 -16.73
C GLY A 52 11.08 2.93 -17.96
N GLN A 53 11.11 4.16 -18.43
CA GLN A 53 11.98 4.60 -19.53
C GLN A 53 13.35 4.99 -18.98
N SER A 54 14.42 4.61 -19.70
CA SER A 54 15.80 5.02 -19.37
C SER A 54 16.53 5.49 -20.61
N VAL A 55 17.73 6.06 -20.45
CA VAL A 55 18.58 6.47 -21.59
C VAL A 55 19.18 5.28 -22.33
N SER A 56 19.14 4.08 -21.75
CA SER A 56 19.60 2.86 -22.39
C SER A 56 18.52 2.28 -23.31
N ASP A 57 18.85 2.05 -24.57
CA ASP A 57 17.97 1.33 -25.52
C ASP A 57 18.06 -0.21 -25.38
N SER A 58 18.75 -0.71 -24.37
CA SER A 58 18.92 -2.15 -24.18
C SER A 58 17.59 -2.81 -23.79
N HIS A 59 16.91 -3.38 -24.75
CA HIS A 59 15.78 -4.30 -24.59
C HIS A 59 16.29 -5.62 -23.98
N ILE A 60 16.43 -5.68 -22.65
CA ILE A 60 16.96 -6.87 -21.99
C ILE A 60 15.94 -7.46 -21.06
N GLN A 61 15.70 -8.71 -21.33
CA GLN A 61 15.29 -9.90 -20.60
C GLN A 61 14.91 -9.76 -19.11
N THR A 62 13.91 -10.55 -18.76
CA THR A 62 13.24 -10.74 -17.45
C THR A 62 14.07 -11.39 -16.35
N SER A 63 15.38 -11.64 -16.54
CA SER A 63 16.25 -12.17 -15.49
C SER A 63 17.10 -11.06 -14.87
N ARG A 64 17.25 -11.11 -13.55
CA ARG A 64 18.05 -10.15 -12.76
C ARG A 64 19.51 -10.07 -13.22
N ASP A 65 20.03 -11.18 -13.76
CA ASP A 65 21.38 -11.29 -14.32
C ASP A 65 21.35 -10.75 -15.77
N GLY A 66 21.73 -9.49 -15.95
CA GLY A 66 21.80 -8.83 -17.26
C GLY A 66 20.95 -7.57 -17.43
N LEU A 67 20.26 -7.11 -16.36
CA LEU A 67 19.59 -5.82 -16.37
C LEU A 67 20.63 -4.68 -16.36
N TYR A 68 20.34 -3.64 -17.12
CA TYR A 68 21.13 -2.40 -17.11
C TYR A 68 21.09 -1.76 -15.71
N ASP A 69 22.24 -1.41 -15.15
CA ASP A 69 22.31 -0.67 -13.88
C ASP A 69 22.42 0.84 -14.18
N ALA A 70 21.31 1.54 -14.01
CA ALA A 70 21.22 2.97 -14.25
C ALA A 70 22.10 3.82 -13.30
N LEU A 71 22.56 3.25 -12.17
CA LEU A 71 23.40 3.98 -11.22
C LEU A 71 24.76 4.36 -11.82
N VAL A 72 25.27 3.57 -12.79
CA VAL A 72 26.58 3.83 -13.42
C VAL A 72 26.57 5.08 -14.33
N ASP A 73 25.41 5.46 -14.85
CA ASP A 73 25.24 6.63 -15.72
C ASP A 73 24.70 7.87 -14.99
N VAL A 74 24.59 7.79 -13.67
CA VAL A 74 24.29 8.97 -12.85
C VAL A 74 25.49 9.91 -12.83
N THR A 75 25.25 11.19 -13.09
CA THR A 75 26.29 12.23 -12.97
C THR A 75 25.89 13.24 -11.90
N LEU A 76 26.87 13.68 -11.11
CA LEU A 76 26.68 14.68 -10.08
C LEU A 76 27.23 16.02 -10.59
N THR A 77 26.43 17.07 -10.51
CA THR A 77 26.88 18.46 -10.67
C THR A 77 26.85 19.15 -9.31
N ASP A 78 27.46 20.32 -9.19
CA ASP A 78 27.51 21.09 -7.94
C ASP A 78 26.14 21.54 -7.41
N SER A 79 25.08 21.38 -8.20
CA SER A 79 23.74 21.83 -7.85
C SER A 79 22.70 20.73 -7.81
N GLU A 80 22.83 19.69 -8.64
CA GLU A 80 21.83 18.65 -8.78
C GLU A 80 22.38 17.34 -9.35
N PRO A 81 21.86 16.18 -8.97
CA PRO A 81 22.10 14.91 -9.65
C PRO A 81 21.39 14.88 -11.02
N ARG A 82 22.06 14.27 -12.01
CA ARG A 82 21.46 13.95 -13.30
C ARG A 82 21.25 12.46 -13.43
N LEU A 83 20.03 12.08 -13.76
CA LEU A 83 19.57 10.70 -13.77
C LEU A 83 19.37 10.18 -15.20
N PRO A 84 19.71 8.92 -15.47
CA PRO A 84 19.46 8.30 -16.78
C PRO A 84 18.01 7.78 -16.94
N PHE A 85 17.09 8.15 -16.05
CA PHE A 85 15.67 7.80 -16.08
C PHE A 85 14.83 8.87 -15.36
N ASP A 86 13.51 8.90 -15.63
CA ASP A 86 12.57 9.74 -14.89
C ASP A 86 12.11 9.02 -13.61
N PRO A 87 12.56 9.46 -12.41
CA PRO A 87 12.22 8.80 -11.16
C PRO A 87 10.72 8.90 -10.82
N VAL A 88 10.01 9.94 -11.26
CA VAL A 88 8.56 10.09 -11.06
C VAL A 88 7.82 9.01 -11.83
N GLN A 89 8.15 8.86 -13.13
CA GLN A 89 7.55 7.83 -13.97
C GLN A 89 7.79 6.42 -13.40
N VAL A 90 9.01 6.13 -12.94
CA VAL A 90 9.36 4.81 -12.40
C VAL A 90 8.57 4.52 -11.13
N ILE A 91 8.50 5.47 -10.20
CA ILE A 91 7.76 5.33 -8.95
C ILE A 91 6.27 5.16 -9.22
N ASP A 92 5.68 5.95 -10.12
CA ASP A 92 4.28 5.82 -10.52
C ASP A 92 4.01 4.46 -11.19
N ASN A 93 4.93 3.98 -12.04
CA ASN A 93 4.80 2.67 -12.66
C ASN A 93 4.81 1.52 -11.64
N LEU A 94 5.63 1.64 -10.59
CA LEU A 94 5.67 0.66 -9.49
C LEU A 94 4.42 0.76 -8.62
N ARG A 95 4.06 1.94 -8.12
CA ARG A 95 2.90 2.16 -7.26
C ARG A 95 1.57 1.79 -7.91
N LEU A 96 1.44 2.07 -9.21
CA LEU A 96 0.24 1.78 -10.00
C LEU A 96 0.31 0.42 -10.73
N GLU A 97 1.31 -0.39 -10.41
CA GLU A 97 1.49 -1.76 -10.90
C GLU A 97 1.55 -1.87 -12.45
N ARG A 98 2.00 -0.84 -13.15
CA ARG A 98 2.08 -0.81 -14.62
C ARG A 98 3.09 -1.81 -15.17
N TYR A 99 4.05 -2.25 -14.36
CA TYR A 99 5.02 -3.28 -14.71
C TYR A 99 4.39 -4.66 -14.93
N VAL A 100 3.25 -4.96 -14.27
CA VAL A 100 2.54 -6.24 -14.40
C VAL A 100 1.89 -6.40 -15.78
N LEU A 101 1.47 -5.31 -16.40
CA LEU A 101 0.73 -5.32 -17.67
C LEU A 101 1.59 -5.64 -18.90
N ASN A 102 2.91 -5.54 -18.80
CA ASN A 102 3.85 -5.68 -19.92
C ASN A 102 4.60 -7.02 -19.95
N ASP A 103 4.38 -7.90 -18.99
CA ASP A 103 4.92 -9.25 -19.09
C ASP A 103 4.22 -10.01 -20.23
N GLN A 104 4.93 -10.21 -21.37
CA GLN A 104 4.36 -10.83 -22.58
C GLN A 104 3.88 -12.27 -22.34
N GLN A 105 4.40 -12.94 -21.34
CA GLN A 105 3.98 -14.26 -20.94
C GLN A 105 2.60 -14.23 -20.25
N ASP A 106 2.31 -13.15 -19.54
CA ASP A 106 0.99 -12.95 -18.90
C ASP A 106 -0.10 -12.54 -19.92
N ARG A 107 0.22 -11.87 -21.03
CA ARG A 107 -0.78 -11.50 -22.05
C ARG A 107 -1.41 -12.71 -22.76
N ARG A 108 -0.69 -13.78 -23.00
CA ARG A 108 -1.24 -15.05 -23.56
C ARG A 108 -2.11 -15.77 -22.52
N ASN A 109 -1.72 -15.70 -21.28
CA ASN A 109 -2.44 -16.28 -20.14
C ASN A 109 -3.68 -15.46 -19.74
N LEU A 110 -3.72 -14.14 -20.02
CA LEU A 110 -4.81 -13.26 -19.57
C LEU A 110 -6.18 -13.61 -20.16
N SER A 111 -6.24 -14.05 -21.42
CA SER A 111 -7.51 -14.47 -22.06
C SER A 111 -7.97 -15.83 -21.57
N GLU A 112 -7.06 -16.78 -21.45
CA GLU A 112 -7.31 -18.09 -20.83
C GLU A 112 -7.67 -17.92 -19.35
N TRP A 113 -6.98 -17.03 -18.67
CA TRP A 113 -7.24 -16.67 -17.28
C TRP A 113 -8.63 -16.08 -17.04
N LYS A 114 -9.10 -15.17 -17.89
CA LYS A 114 -10.45 -14.64 -17.80
C LYS A 114 -11.52 -15.72 -17.97
N ALA A 115 -11.28 -16.69 -18.86
CA ALA A 115 -12.18 -17.81 -19.05
C ALA A 115 -12.14 -18.76 -17.84
N ILE A 116 -10.96 -19.12 -17.34
CA ILE A 116 -10.78 -19.99 -16.15
C ILE A 116 -11.39 -19.29 -14.91
N LYS A 117 -11.14 -17.99 -14.73
CA LYS A 117 -11.73 -17.18 -13.67
C LYS A 117 -13.26 -17.24 -13.73
N ARG A 118 -13.88 -17.01 -14.91
CA ARG A 118 -15.32 -17.08 -15.08
C ARG A 118 -15.88 -18.47 -14.75
N ILE A 119 -15.24 -19.52 -15.23
CA ILE A 119 -15.64 -20.92 -14.95
C ILE A 119 -15.51 -21.18 -13.43
N TYR A 120 -14.42 -20.79 -12.81
CA TYR A 120 -14.22 -20.94 -11.36
C TYR A 120 -15.30 -20.22 -10.55
N TYR A 121 -15.60 -18.94 -10.84
CA TYR A 121 -16.63 -18.20 -10.13
C TYR A 121 -18.04 -18.74 -10.39
N TYR A 122 -18.30 -19.27 -11.58
CA TYR A 122 -19.56 -19.96 -11.90
C TYR A 122 -19.73 -21.26 -11.11
N LEU A 123 -18.68 -22.05 -11.01
CA LEU A 123 -18.68 -23.34 -10.30
C LEU A 123 -18.49 -23.19 -8.77
N ARG A 124 -17.93 -22.05 -8.30
CA ARG A 124 -17.62 -21.81 -6.89
C ARG A 124 -18.78 -22.10 -5.92
N PRO A 125 -20.05 -21.78 -6.20
CA PRO A 125 -21.16 -22.06 -5.29
C PRO A 125 -21.43 -23.56 -5.09
N VAL A 126 -21.11 -24.39 -6.08
CA VAL A 126 -21.37 -25.84 -6.07
C VAL A 126 -20.14 -26.67 -5.72
N LEU A 127 -18.95 -26.09 -5.74
CA LEU A 127 -17.71 -26.77 -5.38
C LEU A 127 -17.56 -26.90 -3.86
N PRO A 128 -17.31 -28.11 -3.33
CA PRO A 128 -16.96 -28.31 -1.92
C PRO A 128 -15.75 -27.45 -1.50
N THR A 129 -15.77 -26.91 -0.28
CA THR A 129 -14.73 -26.04 0.25
C THR A 129 -13.33 -26.67 0.17
N ILE A 130 -13.23 -27.97 0.41
CA ILE A 130 -11.95 -28.72 0.35
C ILE A 130 -11.35 -28.65 -1.07
N LEU A 131 -12.18 -28.90 -2.11
CA LEU A 131 -11.71 -28.85 -3.50
C LEU A 131 -11.31 -27.42 -3.92
N ARG A 132 -12.02 -26.42 -3.44
CA ARG A 132 -11.66 -25.00 -3.67
C ARG A 132 -10.29 -24.66 -3.09
N HIS A 133 -10.03 -25.05 -1.84
CA HIS A 133 -8.74 -24.80 -1.18
C HIS A 133 -7.60 -25.56 -1.85
N GLN A 134 -7.85 -26.81 -2.32
CA GLN A 134 -6.85 -27.59 -3.07
C GLN A 134 -6.50 -26.92 -4.40
N ALA A 135 -7.51 -26.50 -5.17
CA ALA A 135 -7.30 -25.79 -6.45
C ALA A 135 -6.50 -24.48 -6.26
N GLN A 136 -6.82 -23.73 -5.21
CA GLN A 136 -6.10 -22.50 -4.88
C GLN A 136 -4.65 -22.76 -4.46
N ARG A 137 -4.39 -23.76 -3.63
CA ARG A 137 -3.02 -24.16 -3.27
C ARG A 137 -2.21 -24.60 -4.47
N MET A 138 -2.83 -25.35 -5.40
CA MET A 138 -2.17 -25.69 -6.67
C MET A 138 -1.84 -24.46 -7.51
N TYR A 139 -2.73 -23.48 -7.52
CA TYR A 139 -2.51 -22.22 -8.22
C TYR A 139 -1.34 -21.43 -7.65
N PHE A 140 -1.22 -21.38 -6.34
CA PHE A 140 -0.15 -20.65 -5.65
C PHE A 140 1.12 -21.45 -5.39
N LYS A 141 1.22 -22.74 -5.81
CA LYS A 141 2.35 -23.61 -5.44
C LYS A 141 3.75 -23.07 -5.76
N ASP A 142 3.85 -22.20 -6.78
CA ASP A 142 5.11 -21.62 -7.25
C ASP A 142 5.30 -20.15 -6.82
N TRP A 143 4.55 -19.67 -5.84
CA TRP A 143 4.61 -18.28 -5.39
C TRP A 143 6.00 -17.86 -4.88
N GLU A 144 6.77 -18.77 -4.28
CA GLU A 144 8.14 -18.52 -3.79
C GLU A 144 9.15 -18.25 -4.91
N LYS A 145 8.83 -18.65 -6.15
CA LYS A 145 9.69 -18.42 -7.32
C LYS A 145 9.57 -17.01 -7.89
N ILE A 146 8.59 -16.23 -7.44
CA ILE A 146 8.40 -14.87 -7.90
C ILE A 146 9.50 -14.00 -7.28
N SER A 147 10.37 -13.46 -8.15
CA SER A 147 11.53 -12.69 -7.71
C SER A 147 11.24 -11.21 -7.42
N PHE A 148 10.16 -10.68 -8.01
CA PHE A 148 9.77 -9.27 -7.86
C PHE A 148 8.23 -9.12 -7.95
N PRO A 149 7.62 -8.32 -7.04
CA PRO A 149 8.19 -7.67 -5.84
C PRO A 149 8.79 -8.65 -4.82
N CYS A 150 9.59 -8.18 -3.86
CA CYS A 150 10.23 -9.05 -2.86
C CYS A 150 9.27 -9.41 -1.74
N TRP A 151 9.04 -10.72 -1.51
CA TRP A 151 8.28 -11.22 -0.37
C TRP A 151 9.19 -11.35 0.88
N PRO A 152 8.74 -11.15 2.11
CA PRO A 152 7.36 -10.90 2.53
C PRO A 152 6.95 -9.42 2.53
N VAL A 153 7.84 -8.50 2.23
CA VAL A 153 7.61 -7.05 2.20
C VAL A 153 8.50 -6.46 1.13
N ASP A 154 7.95 -5.68 0.23
CA ASP A 154 8.72 -4.93 -0.77
C ASP A 154 8.76 -3.43 -0.42
N ARG A 155 9.94 -2.83 -0.55
CA ARG A 155 10.20 -1.42 -0.30
C ARG A 155 11.02 -0.77 -1.41
N THR A 156 10.85 -1.27 -2.62
CA THR A 156 11.62 -0.80 -3.78
C THR A 156 11.47 0.70 -4.01
N VAL A 157 10.23 1.22 -3.90
CA VAL A 157 9.96 2.66 -4.03
C VAL A 157 10.64 3.44 -2.90
N ASP A 158 10.55 2.96 -1.67
CA ASP A 158 11.15 3.63 -0.51
C ASP A 158 12.68 3.67 -0.65
N ARG A 159 13.31 2.56 -1.08
CA ARG A 159 14.75 2.49 -1.39
C ARG A 159 15.17 3.43 -2.53
N MET A 160 14.33 3.56 -3.57
CA MET A 160 14.59 4.54 -4.62
C MET A 160 14.67 5.96 -4.06
N LEU A 161 13.72 6.33 -3.20
CA LEU A 161 13.67 7.65 -2.58
C LEU A 161 14.88 7.89 -1.66
N GLU A 162 15.29 6.87 -0.89
CA GLU A 162 16.52 6.92 -0.10
C GLU A 162 17.76 7.13 -0.97
N LYS A 163 17.91 6.39 -2.07
CA LYS A 163 19.04 6.55 -3.00
C LYS A 163 19.04 7.93 -3.70
N LEU A 164 17.88 8.42 -4.09
CA LEU A 164 17.76 9.77 -4.64
C LEU A 164 18.18 10.83 -3.61
N LEU A 165 17.84 10.64 -2.35
CA LEU A 165 18.26 11.52 -1.27
C LEU A 165 19.77 11.47 -1.05
N VAL A 166 20.39 10.26 -1.09
CA VAL A 166 21.85 10.09 -1.03
C VAL A 166 22.54 10.85 -2.18
N LEU A 167 22.02 10.74 -3.40
CA LEU A 167 22.56 11.49 -4.54
C LEU A 167 22.45 13.00 -4.36
N SER A 168 21.32 13.48 -3.82
CA SER A 168 21.14 14.90 -3.50
C SER A 168 22.13 15.38 -2.43
N PHE A 169 22.43 14.58 -1.42
CA PHE A 169 23.45 14.87 -0.41
C PHE A 169 24.84 14.99 -1.02
N LYS A 170 25.21 14.02 -1.86
CA LYS A 170 26.51 14.00 -2.53
C LYS A 170 26.70 15.22 -3.46
N ALA A 171 25.69 15.56 -4.24
CA ALA A 171 25.75 16.72 -5.15
C ALA A 171 25.92 18.05 -4.42
N ARG A 172 25.44 18.14 -3.18
CA ARG A 172 25.47 19.38 -2.38
C ARG A 172 26.54 19.37 -1.27
N SER A 173 27.30 18.28 -1.17
CA SER A 173 28.34 18.10 -0.12
C SER A 173 27.78 18.29 1.28
N VAL A 174 26.56 17.79 1.54
CA VAL A 174 25.92 17.76 2.86
C VAL A 174 25.74 16.32 3.32
N ASN A 175 25.68 16.11 4.62
CA ASN A 175 25.52 14.78 5.22
C ASN A 175 24.28 14.67 6.10
N ARG A 176 23.49 15.74 6.25
CA ARG A 176 22.31 15.81 7.11
C ARG A 176 21.35 16.87 6.59
N ILE A 177 20.05 16.54 6.58
CA ILE A 177 18.96 17.49 6.31
C ILE A 177 17.80 17.27 7.26
N PRO A 178 17.08 18.34 7.66
CA PRO A 178 15.84 18.22 8.40
C PRO A 178 14.70 17.78 7.47
N PHE A 179 13.73 17.05 8.02
CA PHE A 179 12.48 16.71 7.34
C PHE A 179 11.35 16.55 8.36
N ILE A 180 10.08 16.58 7.90
CA ILE A 180 8.95 16.32 8.77
C ILE A 180 8.77 14.80 8.88
N TRP A 181 8.86 14.27 10.11
CA TRP A 181 8.72 12.85 10.38
C TRP A 181 7.44 12.24 9.81
N PHE A 182 7.47 10.95 9.50
CA PHE A 182 6.37 10.28 8.81
C PHE A 182 5.10 10.17 9.65
N TRP A 183 5.21 9.93 10.96
CA TRP A 183 4.09 9.63 11.83
C TRP A 183 3.92 10.67 12.94
N PRO A 184 2.68 10.84 13.47
CA PRO A 184 2.43 11.84 14.49
C PRO A 184 3.17 11.50 15.79
N ASP A 185 3.47 12.54 16.57
CA ASP A 185 4.10 12.49 17.89
C ASP A 185 5.42 11.72 17.96
N GLY A 186 6.09 11.53 16.80
CA GLY A 186 7.35 10.83 16.69
C GLY A 186 7.24 9.30 16.76
N ALA A 187 6.05 8.72 16.56
CA ALA A 187 5.88 7.28 16.48
C ALA A 187 6.81 6.71 15.38
N GLN A 188 7.47 5.58 15.66
CA GLN A 188 8.45 5.02 14.74
C GLN A 188 7.82 4.38 13.51
N SER A 189 6.60 3.83 13.67
CA SER A 189 5.81 3.19 12.63
C SER A 189 4.32 3.37 12.90
N CYS A 190 3.47 2.89 11.98
CA CYS A 190 2.03 2.94 12.12
C CYS A 190 1.42 1.55 11.89
N ALA A 191 0.27 1.26 12.50
CA ALA A 191 -0.54 0.09 12.15
C ALA A 191 -2.02 0.43 12.04
N ILE A 192 -2.69 -0.24 11.09
CA ILE A 192 -4.15 -0.25 10.95
C ILE A 192 -4.66 -1.69 10.92
N MET A 193 -5.79 -1.91 11.62
CA MET A 193 -6.50 -3.19 11.60
C MET A 193 -7.78 -3.04 10.79
N THR A 194 -8.02 -3.97 9.84
CA THR A 194 -9.20 -3.94 8.97
C THR A 194 -9.87 -5.31 8.90
N HIS A 195 -11.21 -5.33 8.85
CA HIS A 195 -12.03 -6.53 8.83
C HIS A 195 -12.96 -6.53 7.64
N ASP A 196 -12.75 -7.47 6.71
CA ASP A 196 -13.58 -7.64 5.53
C ASP A 196 -14.77 -8.55 5.88
N VAL A 197 -15.99 -7.98 5.91
CA VAL A 197 -17.22 -8.69 6.27
C VAL A 197 -17.89 -9.19 5.00
N GLU A 198 -17.66 -10.47 4.66
CA GLU A 198 -18.05 -11.02 3.35
C GLU A 198 -19.23 -12.00 3.41
N THR A 199 -19.59 -12.49 4.59
CA THR A 199 -20.61 -13.53 4.77
C THR A 199 -21.59 -13.20 5.91
N VAL A 200 -22.74 -13.88 5.91
CA VAL A 200 -23.69 -13.81 7.04
C VAL A 200 -23.00 -14.20 8.35
N ARG A 201 -22.19 -15.27 8.34
CA ARG A 201 -21.49 -15.76 9.54
C ARG A 201 -20.46 -14.75 10.03
N GLY A 202 -19.73 -14.10 9.11
CA GLY A 202 -18.79 -13.03 9.45
C GLY A 202 -19.51 -11.83 10.06
N ARG A 203 -20.62 -11.39 9.45
CA ARG A 203 -21.47 -10.33 10.00
C ARG A 203 -21.92 -10.63 11.44
N ASP A 204 -22.40 -11.84 11.68
CA ASP A 204 -22.90 -12.25 13.00
C ASP A 204 -21.78 -12.36 14.04
N PHE A 205 -20.53 -12.53 13.61
CA PHE A 205 -19.35 -12.58 14.47
C PHE A 205 -18.74 -11.19 14.75
N CYS A 206 -19.14 -10.13 14.06
CA CYS A 206 -18.54 -8.80 14.22
C CYS A 206 -18.55 -8.30 15.68
N SER A 207 -19.65 -8.51 16.42
CA SER A 207 -19.70 -8.09 17.83
C SER A 207 -18.62 -8.78 18.68
N ARG A 208 -18.44 -10.08 18.46
CA ARG A 208 -17.40 -10.85 19.16
C ARG A 208 -15.99 -10.45 18.75
N LEU A 209 -15.79 -10.09 17.48
CA LEU A 209 -14.51 -9.60 16.99
C LEU A 209 -14.17 -8.25 17.63
N MET A 210 -15.13 -7.32 17.69
CA MET A 210 -14.96 -6.07 18.43
C MET A 210 -14.60 -6.28 19.91
N ASP A 211 -15.12 -7.34 20.57
CA ASP A 211 -14.73 -7.68 21.96
C ASP A 211 -13.26 -8.07 22.04
N LEU A 212 -12.73 -8.77 21.03
CA LEU A 212 -11.31 -9.15 20.99
C LEU A 212 -10.41 -7.94 20.83
N ASP A 213 -10.78 -7.02 19.94
CA ASP A 213 -10.03 -5.79 19.69
C ASP A 213 -10.08 -4.85 20.90
N ASP A 214 -11.27 -4.66 21.49
CA ASP A 214 -11.46 -3.83 22.69
C ASP A 214 -10.69 -4.35 23.89
N ALA A 215 -10.53 -5.68 24.04
CA ALA A 215 -9.79 -6.28 25.14
C ALA A 215 -8.34 -5.80 25.24
N VAL A 216 -7.75 -5.35 24.13
CA VAL A 216 -6.39 -4.79 24.08
C VAL A 216 -6.38 -3.30 23.72
N GLY A 217 -7.56 -2.67 23.64
CA GLY A 217 -7.71 -1.25 23.30
C GLY A 217 -7.31 -0.90 21.88
N ILE A 218 -7.46 -1.83 20.94
CA ILE A 218 -7.24 -1.59 19.49
C ILE A 218 -8.61 -1.34 18.85
N LYS A 219 -8.69 -0.35 17.96
CA LYS A 219 -9.86 -0.10 17.11
C LYS A 219 -9.53 -0.48 15.67
N ALA A 220 -10.53 -1.01 14.98
CA ALA A 220 -10.43 -1.51 13.62
C ALA A 220 -11.48 -0.87 12.71
N SER A 221 -11.31 -1.07 11.41
CA SER A 221 -12.27 -0.67 10.38
C SER A 221 -12.96 -1.90 9.80
N PHE A 222 -14.29 -1.86 9.70
CA PHE A 222 -15.12 -2.90 9.10
C PHE A 222 -15.48 -2.54 7.67
N GLN A 223 -15.08 -3.38 6.72
CA GLN A 223 -15.35 -3.23 5.29
C GLN A 223 -16.64 -3.98 4.98
N ILE A 224 -17.71 -3.25 4.77
CA ILE A 224 -19.08 -3.79 4.60
C ILE A 224 -19.37 -3.96 3.12
N VAL A 225 -19.80 -5.17 2.72
CA VAL A 225 -20.35 -5.44 1.38
C VAL A 225 -21.80 -4.98 1.34
N PRO A 226 -22.17 -3.97 0.52
CA PRO A 226 -23.51 -3.36 0.57
C PRO A 226 -24.63 -4.28 0.08
N GLU A 227 -24.37 -5.18 -0.88
CA GLU A 227 -25.41 -5.91 -1.61
C GLU A 227 -25.12 -7.39 -1.76
N ASN A 228 -26.20 -8.18 -1.85
CA ASN A 228 -26.21 -9.59 -2.26
C ASN A 228 -25.46 -10.59 -1.36
N ARG A 229 -24.79 -10.16 -0.30
CA ARG A 229 -24.04 -11.07 0.59
C ARG A 229 -24.80 -11.34 1.90
N TYR A 230 -25.32 -10.32 2.50
CA TYR A 230 -26.12 -10.35 3.72
C TYR A 230 -26.93 -9.05 3.84
N GLN A 231 -27.88 -9.04 4.76
CA GLN A 231 -28.61 -7.81 5.07
C GLN A 231 -27.76 -6.91 5.95
N VAL A 232 -27.49 -5.70 5.49
CA VAL A 232 -26.84 -4.64 6.28
C VAL A 232 -27.94 -3.89 7.03
N SER A 233 -28.04 -4.09 8.34
CA SER A 233 -29.01 -3.41 9.21
C SER A 233 -28.39 -2.13 9.78
N GLU A 234 -29.22 -1.11 10.04
CA GLU A 234 -28.77 0.09 10.76
C GLU A 234 -28.20 -0.26 12.14
N ASN A 235 -28.83 -1.22 12.86
CA ASN A 235 -28.34 -1.68 14.16
C ASN A 235 -26.89 -2.21 14.10
N LEU A 236 -26.49 -2.92 13.04
CA LEU A 236 -25.10 -3.34 12.86
C LEU A 236 -24.17 -2.13 12.72
N LEU A 237 -24.56 -1.19 11.85
CA LEU A 237 -23.76 0.00 11.59
C LEU A 237 -23.64 0.88 12.84
N ASP A 238 -24.74 1.06 13.57
CA ASP A 238 -24.75 1.85 14.80
C ASP A 238 -23.92 1.19 15.90
N THR A 239 -24.03 -0.13 16.09
CA THR A 239 -23.19 -0.89 17.03
C THR A 239 -21.70 -0.69 16.75
N ILE A 240 -21.28 -0.74 15.49
CA ILE A 240 -19.87 -0.51 15.08
C ILE A 240 -19.44 0.92 15.44
N ARG A 241 -20.28 1.92 15.11
CA ARG A 241 -19.96 3.34 15.37
C ARG A 241 -19.92 3.68 16.86
N GLU A 242 -20.92 3.23 17.62
CA GLU A 242 -21.05 3.51 19.05
C GLU A 242 -19.87 2.95 19.85
N ARG A 243 -19.30 1.83 19.38
CA ARG A 243 -18.08 1.25 19.95
C ARG A 243 -16.79 1.92 19.46
N GLY A 244 -16.88 2.96 18.63
CA GLY A 244 -15.72 3.72 18.15
C GLY A 244 -14.94 3.05 17.01
N PHE A 245 -15.48 1.99 16.39
CA PHE A 245 -14.93 1.37 15.20
C PHE A 245 -15.31 2.15 13.94
N GLU A 246 -14.62 1.87 12.83
CA GLU A 246 -14.86 2.55 11.57
C GLU A 246 -15.63 1.65 10.59
N ILE A 247 -16.49 2.27 9.77
CA ILE A 247 -17.21 1.59 8.69
C ILE A 247 -16.69 2.11 7.35
N ASN A 248 -16.35 1.17 6.47
CA ASN A 248 -15.99 1.44 5.09
C ASN A 248 -16.76 0.53 4.13
N VAL A 249 -16.63 0.78 2.83
CA VAL A 249 -17.32 0.01 1.79
C VAL A 249 -16.36 -0.97 1.15
N GLN A 250 -16.79 -2.24 1.05
CA GLN A 250 -16.10 -3.27 0.28
C GLN A 250 -16.88 -3.61 -0.99
N ASP A 251 -16.36 -3.17 -2.16
CA ASP A 251 -17.00 -3.41 -3.46
C ASP A 251 -18.51 -3.02 -3.46
N LEU A 252 -19.29 -3.59 -4.35
CA LEU A 252 -20.75 -3.49 -4.36
C LEU A 252 -21.40 -4.76 -3.83
N ASN A 253 -21.00 -5.93 -4.34
CA ASN A 253 -21.63 -7.22 -4.07
C ASN A 253 -20.63 -8.38 -3.97
N HIS A 254 -19.35 -8.09 -3.98
CA HIS A 254 -18.25 -9.04 -3.82
C HIS A 254 -18.29 -10.22 -4.81
N ASP A 255 -18.65 -9.96 -6.07
CA ASP A 255 -18.69 -10.99 -7.13
C ASP A 255 -17.37 -11.12 -7.90
N GLY A 256 -16.38 -10.30 -7.60
CA GLY A 256 -15.08 -10.28 -8.26
C GLY A 256 -15.08 -9.71 -9.68
N CYS A 257 -16.19 -9.06 -10.10
CA CYS A 257 -16.38 -8.57 -11.46
C CYS A 257 -16.37 -7.03 -11.58
N LEU A 258 -16.00 -6.31 -10.51
CA LEU A 258 -16.01 -4.84 -10.50
C LEU A 258 -15.18 -4.26 -11.67
N PHE A 259 -14.03 -4.84 -11.97
CA PHE A 259 -13.07 -4.34 -12.96
C PHE A 259 -13.08 -5.11 -14.29
N ASP A 260 -14.15 -5.88 -14.61
CA ASP A 260 -14.22 -6.64 -15.86
C ASP A 260 -14.31 -5.74 -17.11
N SER A 261 -15.01 -4.60 -17.02
CA SER A 261 -15.03 -3.55 -18.03
C SER A 261 -15.17 -2.16 -17.40
N HIS A 262 -14.66 -1.13 -18.09
CA HIS A 262 -14.74 0.25 -17.61
C HIS A 262 -16.19 0.74 -17.45
N ASP A 263 -17.07 0.43 -18.41
CA ASP A 263 -18.48 0.83 -18.34
C ASP A 263 -19.22 0.16 -17.17
N GLN A 264 -18.91 -1.10 -16.88
CA GLN A 264 -19.46 -1.80 -15.71
C GLN A 264 -18.94 -1.17 -14.42
N PHE A 265 -17.66 -0.87 -14.37
CA PHE A 265 -17.05 -0.19 -13.24
C PHE A 265 -17.72 1.15 -12.95
N LEU A 266 -17.92 2.00 -13.97
CA LEU A 266 -18.57 3.31 -13.79
C LEU A 266 -19.99 3.17 -13.23
N ARG A 267 -20.82 2.26 -13.79
CA ARG A 267 -22.17 2.01 -13.27
C ARG A 267 -22.16 1.52 -11.81
N ARG A 268 -21.20 0.66 -11.45
CA ARG A 268 -21.09 0.18 -10.06
C ARG A 268 -20.52 1.25 -9.13
N ALA A 269 -19.58 2.07 -9.59
CA ALA A 269 -19.02 3.17 -8.83
C ALA A 269 -20.08 4.16 -8.34
N GLU A 270 -21.10 4.49 -9.17
CA GLU A 270 -22.23 5.33 -8.74
C GLU A 270 -22.97 4.74 -7.52
N ARG A 271 -23.21 3.42 -7.53
CA ARG A 271 -23.89 2.72 -6.42
C ARG A 271 -22.97 2.59 -5.21
N ILE A 272 -21.69 2.29 -5.41
CA ILE A 272 -20.67 2.24 -4.35
C ILE A 272 -20.58 3.60 -3.65
N ASN A 273 -20.52 4.70 -4.41
CA ASN A 273 -20.51 6.07 -3.89
C ASN A 273 -21.79 6.40 -3.11
N TYR A 274 -22.97 5.91 -3.58
CA TYR A 274 -24.20 6.04 -2.82
C TYR A 274 -24.11 5.37 -1.45
N TYR A 275 -23.61 4.12 -1.39
CA TYR A 275 -23.42 3.43 -0.10
C TYR A 275 -22.34 4.07 0.77
N GLY A 276 -21.27 4.59 0.16
CA GLY A 276 -20.27 5.39 0.88
C GLY A 276 -20.92 6.54 1.65
N ARG A 277 -21.74 7.34 0.97
CA ARG A 277 -22.48 8.44 1.61
C ARG A 277 -23.49 7.94 2.63
N LYS A 278 -24.26 6.88 2.30
CA LYS A 278 -25.27 6.30 3.20
C LYS A 278 -24.66 5.81 4.51
N TYR A 279 -23.51 5.15 4.43
CA TYR A 279 -22.83 4.60 5.62
C TYR A 279 -21.90 5.61 6.30
N GLY A 280 -21.71 6.81 5.75
CA GLY A 280 -20.71 7.77 6.23
C GLY A 280 -19.28 7.25 6.09
N ALA A 281 -19.06 6.31 5.18
CA ALA A 281 -17.77 5.68 4.93
C ALA A 281 -16.83 6.63 4.19
N ARG A 282 -15.57 6.63 4.57
CA ARG A 282 -14.52 7.43 3.92
C ARG A 282 -13.53 6.59 3.13
N GLY A 283 -13.46 5.30 3.40
CA GLY A 283 -12.57 4.34 2.78
C GLY A 283 -13.29 3.34 1.89
N PHE A 284 -12.54 2.85 0.92
CA PHE A 284 -12.95 1.81 -0.02
C PHE A 284 -11.99 0.62 0.05
N ARG A 285 -12.51 -0.56 -0.23
CA ARG A 285 -11.76 -1.78 -0.53
C ARG A 285 -12.42 -2.56 -1.64
N SER A 286 -11.64 -3.04 -2.58
CA SER A 286 -12.13 -3.90 -3.65
C SER A 286 -12.25 -5.36 -3.20
N ALA A 287 -13.23 -6.07 -3.76
CA ALA A 287 -13.35 -7.51 -3.53
C ALA A 287 -12.13 -8.27 -4.08
N VAL A 288 -11.64 -9.24 -3.28
CA VAL A 288 -10.54 -10.14 -3.69
C VAL A 288 -9.26 -9.36 -4.03
N LEU A 289 -9.17 -8.09 -3.61
CA LEU A 289 -8.08 -7.17 -3.95
C LEU A 289 -7.85 -7.04 -5.48
N TYR A 290 -8.89 -7.29 -6.30
CA TYR A 290 -8.83 -6.95 -7.73
C TYR A 290 -8.83 -5.44 -7.90
N ARG A 291 -7.98 -4.92 -8.77
CA ARG A 291 -7.76 -3.48 -8.87
C ARG A 291 -7.36 -3.03 -10.27
N LYS A 292 -7.81 -1.84 -10.61
CA LYS A 292 -7.33 -1.02 -11.73
C LYS A 292 -7.25 0.41 -11.22
N VAL A 293 -6.12 0.72 -10.63
CA VAL A 293 -5.90 1.96 -9.86
C VAL A 293 -6.17 3.21 -10.73
N ASP A 294 -5.87 3.15 -12.02
CA ASP A 294 -6.16 4.25 -12.98
C ASP A 294 -7.68 4.58 -13.09
N TRP A 295 -8.57 3.68 -12.63
CA TRP A 295 -10.03 3.91 -12.68
C TRP A 295 -10.59 4.54 -11.40
N TYR A 296 -9.82 4.60 -10.34
CA TYR A 296 -10.27 5.02 -9.00
C TYR A 296 -10.81 6.45 -8.95
N GLY A 297 -10.48 7.30 -9.94
CA GLY A 297 -11.03 8.66 -10.03
C GLY A 297 -12.57 8.75 -10.08
N ALA A 298 -13.29 7.65 -10.37
CA ALA A 298 -14.75 7.60 -10.32
C ALA A 298 -15.32 7.22 -8.93
N LEU A 299 -14.47 6.81 -7.99
CA LEU A 299 -14.84 6.51 -6.61
C LEU A 299 -14.76 7.78 -5.75
N ASP A 300 -15.81 8.04 -4.98
CA ASP A 300 -15.94 9.23 -4.12
C ASP A 300 -15.55 8.89 -2.67
N PHE A 301 -14.31 8.46 -2.49
CA PHE A 301 -13.73 8.10 -1.19
C PHE A 301 -12.46 8.89 -0.92
N SER A 302 -12.16 9.08 0.36
CA SER A 302 -10.94 9.76 0.80
C SER A 302 -9.71 8.88 0.62
N TYR A 303 -9.84 7.58 0.89
CA TYR A 303 -8.75 6.62 0.79
C TYR A 303 -9.21 5.26 0.29
N ASP A 304 -8.25 4.50 -0.25
CA ASP A 304 -8.38 3.10 -0.65
C ASP A 304 -7.42 2.21 0.14
N MET A 305 -7.74 0.93 0.25
CA MET A 305 -6.94 -0.08 0.95
C MET A 305 -6.84 -1.37 0.13
N SER A 306 -6.86 -1.26 -1.20
CA SER A 306 -6.96 -2.43 -2.09
C SER A 306 -5.63 -2.88 -2.68
N VAL A 307 -4.57 -2.07 -2.61
CA VAL A 307 -3.29 -2.39 -3.25
C VAL A 307 -2.32 -3.01 -2.25
N PRO A 308 -1.95 -4.31 -2.40
CA PRO A 308 -0.90 -4.90 -1.57
C PRO A 308 0.48 -4.33 -1.92
N THR A 309 1.39 -4.31 -0.94
CA THR A 309 2.81 -4.03 -1.24
C THR A 309 3.44 -5.17 -2.04
N VAL A 310 3.02 -6.40 -1.75
CA VAL A 310 3.42 -7.65 -2.44
C VAL A 310 2.20 -8.56 -2.59
N ALA A 311 1.88 -8.99 -3.79
CA ALA A 311 0.68 -9.77 -4.09
C ALA A 311 0.97 -11.21 -4.58
N HIS A 312 2.02 -11.85 -4.07
CA HIS A 312 2.37 -13.24 -4.47
C HIS A 312 1.30 -14.25 -4.13
N LEU A 313 0.59 -14.04 -3.01
CA LEU A 313 -0.46 -14.91 -2.49
C LEU A 313 -1.87 -14.32 -2.73
N GLU A 314 -1.97 -13.34 -3.63
CA GLU A 314 -3.22 -12.71 -4.00
C GLU A 314 -3.69 -13.16 -5.39
N ALA A 315 -5.00 -13.11 -5.62
CA ALA A 315 -5.59 -13.54 -6.88
C ALA A 315 -5.16 -12.67 -8.08
N GLN A 316 -4.90 -11.39 -7.86
CA GLN A 316 -4.22 -10.50 -8.81
C GLN A 316 -2.79 -10.28 -8.31
N ARG A 317 -1.81 -10.74 -9.09
CA ARG A 317 -0.39 -10.54 -8.80
C ARG A 317 0.01 -9.08 -8.95
N GLY A 318 1.20 -8.73 -8.46
CA GLY A 318 1.77 -7.38 -8.49
C GLY A 318 2.14 -6.89 -7.10
N GLY A 319 1.95 -5.61 -6.87
CA GLY A 319 2.22 -4.91 -5.62
C GLY A 319 2.70 -3.49 -5.86
N CYS A 320 2.41 -2.56 -4.94
CA CYS A 320 2.82 -1.16 -5.08
C CYS A 320 4.25 -0.86 -4.63
N CYS A 321 4.98 -1.86 -4.15
CA CYS A 321 6.40 -1.80 -3.83
C CYS A 321 6.79 -0.70 -2.82
N THR A 322 5.87 -0.31 -1.92
CA THR A 322 6.11 0.68 -0.87
C THR A 322 5.40 0.31 0.43
N LEU A 323 5.97 0.73 1.55
CA LEU A 323 5.40 0.60 2.89
C LEU A 323 4.63 1.85 3.34
N MET A 324 4.66 2.91 2.55
CA MET A 324 4.13 4.21 2.94
C MET A 324 2.84 4.52 2.19
N PRO A 325 1.89 5.24 2.80
CA PRO A 325 0.75 5.76 2.09
C PRO A 325 1.18 6.67 0.94
N PHE A 326 0.41 6.68 -0.15
CA PHE A 326 0.68 7.54 -1.30
C PHE A 326 -0.61 8.06 -1.94
N PHE A 327 -0.51 9.15 -2.68
CA PHE A 327 -1.66 9.69 -3.39
C PHE A 327 -1.86 9.05 -4.75
N VAL A 328 -3.11 8.73 -5.06
CA VAL A 328 -3.60 8.36 -6.39
C VAL A 328 -4.64 9.41 -6.77
N GLY A 329 -4.24 10.43 -7.50
CA GLY A 329 -5.07 11.62 -7.68
C GLY A 329 -5.36 12.29 -6.34
N GLU A 330 -6.64 12.40 -5.98
CA GLU A 330 -7.09 12.96 -4.70
C GLU A 330 -7.24 11.91 -3.59
N MET A 331 -7.22 10.63 -3.93
CA MET A 331 -7.37 9.52 -3.00
C MET A 331 -6.02 9.15 -2.38
N VAL A 332 -6.00 8.79 -1.10
CA VAL A 332 -4.82 8.20 -0.46
C VAL A 332 -4.92 6.69 -0.54
N GLU A 333 -3.93 6.04 -1.11
CA GLU A 333 -3.76 4.59 -0.95
C GLU A 333 -3.08 4.29 0.37
N LEU A 334 -3.70 3.44 1.19
CA LEU A 334 -3.14 2.85 2.40
C LEU A 334 -2.78 1.39 2.07
N PRO A 335 -1.56 1.09 1.63
CA PRO A 335 -1.24 -0.21 1.07
C PRO A 335 -1.42 -1.34 2.09
N LEU A 336 -1.90 -2.49 1.62
CA LEU A 336 -1.92 -3.71 2.42
C LEU A 336 -0.50 -4.28 2.46
N THR A 337 0.15 -4.18 3.62
CA THR A 337 1.57 -4.50 3.78
C THR A 337 1.82 -5.83 4.48
N THR A 338 0.78 -6.45 5.04
CA THR A 338 0.88 -7.77 5.66
C THR A 338 0.07 -8.81 4.88
N THR A 339 0.46 -10.07 5.02
CA THR A 339 -0.27 -11.19 4.43
C THR A 339 -1.65 -11.31 5.10
N GLN A 340 -2.73 -11.36 4.31
CA GLN A 340 -4.08 -11.53 4.83
C GLN A 340 -4.27 -12.90 5.49
N ASP A 341 -5.19 -12.99 6.43
CA ASP A 341 -5.51 -14.22 7.18
C ASP A 341 -5.94 -15.38 6.28
N TYR A 342 -6.68 -15.10 5.18
CA TYR A 342 -7.04 -16.09 4.19
C TYR A 342 -5.82 -16.82 3.63
N SER A 343 -4.81 -16.06 3.22
CA SER A 343 -3.57 -16.60 2.66
C SER A 343 -2.77 -17.37 3.69
N LEU A 344 -2.71 -16.89 4.94
CA LEU A 344 -2.07 -17.63 6.04
C LEU A 344 -2.77 -18.94 6.34
N PHE A 345 -4.07 -18.92 6.63
CA PHE A 345 -4.78 -20.08 7.14
C PHE A 345 -5.15 -21.10 6.06
N ASN A 346 -5.50 -20.63 4.83
CA ASN A 346 -6.03 -21.52 3.79
C ASN A 346 -5.00 -21.90 2.71
N ILE A 347 -4.04 -21.02 2.40
CA ILE A 347 -3.01 -21.28 1.39
C ILE A 347 -1.75 -21.86 2.06
N LEU A 348 -1.16 -21.12 3.00
CA LEU A 348 0.06 -21.52 3.71
C LEU A 348 -0.21 -22.55 4.82
N GLN A 349 -1.45 -22.65 5.29
CA GLN A 349 -1.86 -23.51 6.43
C GLN A 349 -1.07 -23.19 7.72
N ASP A 350 -0.65 -21.92 7.85
CA ASP A 350 0.09 -21.43 9.01
C ASP A 350 -0.86 -20.76 10.00
N TYR A 351 -1.01 -21.37 11.18
CA TYR A 351 -1.77 -20.83 12.31
C TYR A 351 -0.85 -20.26 13.39
N SER A 352 0.39 -19.93 13.04
CA SER A 352 1.30 -19.19 13.91
C SER A 352 1.28 -17.70 13.59
N THR A 353 1.86 -16.89 14.47
CA THR A 353 2.07 -15.46 14.21
C THR A 353 3.38 -15.16 13.48
N SER A 354 4.14 -16.17 13.03
CA SER A 354 5.51 -16.03 12.57
C SER A 354 5.64 -15.10 11.36
N VAL A 355 4.76 -15.29 10.34
CA VAL A 355 4.77 -14.45 9.13
C VAL A 355 4.43 -13.01 9.50
N TRP A 356 3.35 -12.78 10.24
CA TRP A 356 2.96 -11.43 10.67
C TRP A 356 4.03 -10.75 11.52
N LYS A 357 4.62 -11.45 12.49
CA LYS A 357 5.71 -10.88 13.31
C LYS A 357 6.93 -10.52 12.49
N LYS A 358 7.29 -11.36 11.51
CA LYS A 358 8.39 -11.04 10.58
C LYS A 358 8.07 -9.80 9.74
N GLN A 359 6.84 -9.69 9.21
CA GLN A 359 6.41 -8.52 8.44
C GLN A 359 6.38 -7.27 9.32
N VAL A 360 5.80 -7.34 10.52
CA VAL A 360 5.77 -6.22 11.49
C VAL A 360 7.17 -5.73 11.83
N SER A 361 8.12 -6.65 12.10
CA SER A 361 9.51 -6.27 12.41
C SER A 361 10.19 -5.58 11.23
N LEU A 362 9.97 -6.06 9.99
CA LEU A 362 10.52 -5.42 8.79
C LEU A 362 9.88 -4.03 8.56
N ILE A 363 8.58 -3.90 8.78
CA ILE A 363 7.84 -2.65 8.60
C ILE A 363 8.23 -1.63 9.66
N GLU A 364 8.29 -2.03 10.92
CA GLU A 364 8.71 -1.18 12.06
C GLU A 364 10.14 -0.68 11.86
N GLY A 365 11.08 -1.58 11.52
CA GLY A 365 12.46 -1.21 11.25
C GLY A 365 12.67 -0.33 10.00
N ASN A 366 11.64 -0.14 9.18
CA ASN A 366 11.63 0.76 8.02
C ASN A 366 10.59 1.87 8.12
N HIS A 367 10.08 2.13 9.32
CA HIS A 367 9.15 3.22 9.64
C HIS A 367 7.85 3.21 8.83
N GLY A 368 7.41 2.05 8.35
CA GLY A 368 6.28 1.89 7.45
C GLY A 368 4.91 1.79 8.15
N LEU A 369 3.88 1.58 7.32
CA LEU A 369 2.51 1.26 7.71
C LEU A 369 2.34 -0.27 7.73
N ALA A 370 2.04 -0.86 8.89
CA ALA A 370 1.58 -2.25 9.02
C ALA A 370 0.05 -2.29 8.85
N SER A 371 -0.42 -2.69 7.68
CA SER A 371 -1.85 -2.79 7.37
C SER A 371 -2.29 -4.26 7.36
N PHE A 372 -3.27 -4.58 8.20
CA PHE A 372 -3.79 -5.93 8.37
C PHE A 372 -5.17 -6.08 7.76
N LEU A 373 -5.41 -7.24 7.14
CA LEU A 373 -6.69 -7.66 6.64
C LEU A 373 -7.07 -9.00 7.28
N VAL A 374 -8.13 -9.02 8.06
CA VAL A 374 -8.64 -10.19 8.80
C VAL A 374 -10.14 -10.32 8.60
N HIS A 375 -10.60 -11.52 8.23
CA HIS A 375 -12.01 -11.79 7.99
C HIS A 375 -12.69 -12.35 9.25
N PRO A 376 -13.82 -11.80 9.67
CA PRO A 376 -14.52 -12.28 10.86
C PRO A 376 -14.90 -13.76 10.80
N ASP A 377 -15.28 -14.28 9.62
CA ASP A 377 -15.73 -15.66 9.46
C ASP A 377 -14.59 -16.69 9.52
N TYR A 378 -13.34 -16.33 9.25
CA TYR A 378 -12.21 -17.24 9.47
C TYR A 378 -11.85 -17.38 10.96
N LEU A 379 -12.14 -16.37 11.77
CA LEU A 379 -11.93 -16.40 13.20
C LEU A 379 -12.98 -17.22 13.99
N LEU A 380 -13.93 -17.84 13.30
CA LEU A 380 -14.79 -18.89 13.88
C LEU A 380 -14.01 -20.17 14.18
N ASP A 381 -12.88 -20.41 13.50
CA ASP A 381 -11.91 -21.44 13.89
C ASP A 381 -11.13 -20.98 15.13
N LYS A 382 -11.13 -21.79 16.18
CA LYS A 382 -10.49 -21.44 17.46
C LYS A 382 -8.99 -21.21 17.32
N ARG A 383 -8.30 -21.95 16.45
CA ARG A 383 -6.84 -21.78 16.21
C ARG A 383 -6.56 -20.44 15.55
N ALA A 384 -7.35 -20.07 14.53
CA ALA A 384 -7.25 -18.78 13.87
C ALA A 384 -7.51 -17.63 14.85
N GLN A 385 -8.54 -17.79 15.72
CA GLN A 385 -8.86 -16.82 16.76
C GLN A 385 -7.71 -16.65 17.76
N ASP A 386 -7.07 -17.75 18.19
CA ASP A 386 -5.93 -17.69 19.11
C ASP A 386 -4.71 -17.04 18.47
N THR A 387 -4.46 -17.32 17.17
CA THR A 387 -3.41 -16.65 16.39
C THR A 387 -3.68 -15.15 16.29
N TYR A 388 -4.93 -14.76 16.03
CA TYR A 388 -5.32 -13.35 15.97
C TYR A 388 -5.13 -12.63 17.31
N LYS A 389 -5.53 -13.24 18.42
CA LYS A 389 -5.29 -12.69 19.77
C LYS A 389 -3.81 -12.44 20.03
N ALA A 390 -2.97 -13.43 19.70
CA ALA A 390 -1.52 -13.29 19.86
C ALA A 390 -0.90 -12.18 18.96
N LEU A 391 -1.50 -11.90 17.80
CA LEU A 391 -1.16 -10.74 17.00
C LEU A 391 -1.56 -9.44 17.72
N LEU A 392 -2.80 -9.35 18.20
CA LEU A 392 -3.30 -8.17 18.92
C LEU A 392 -2.45 -7.83 20.15
N GLU A 393 -2.06 -8.84 20.94
CA GLU A 393 -1.17 -8.69 22.10
C GLU A 393 0.20 -8.14 21.68
N CYS A 394 0.77 -8.64 20.57
CA CYS A 394 2.03 -8.14 20.01
C CYS A 394 1.91 -6.67 19.59
N LEU A 395 0.82 -6.29 18.90
CA LEU A 395 0.60 -4.90 18.49
C LEU A 395 0.38 -3.97 19.69
N ALA A 396 -0.39 -4.42 20.70
CA ALA A 396 -0.58 -3.66 21.94
C ALA A 396 0.75 -3.38 22.64
N GLN A 397 1.64 -4.36 22.71
CA GLN A 397 2.99 -4.17 23.29
C GLN A 397 3.78 -3.11 22.50
N LEU A 398 3.79 -3.16 21.17
CA LEU A 398 4.49 -2.16 20.33
C LEU A 398 3.90 -0.75 20.50
N ARG A 399 2.59 -0.62 20.70
CA ARG A 399 1.93 0.64 21.04
C ARG A 399 2.40 1.15 22.40
N ASP A 400 2.39 0.30 23.41
CA ASP A 400 2.71 0.66 24.80
C ASP A 400 4.21 1.03 24.93
N ASP A 401 5.08 0.42 24.11
CA ASP A 401 6.49 0.78 23.96
C ASP A 401 6.71 2.09 23.16
N ARG A 402 5.63 2.74 22.68
CA ARG A 402 5.63 3.93 21.81
C ARG A 402 6.37 3.75 20.48
N LYS A 403 6.52 2.51 20.02
CA LYS A 403 7.14 2.19 18.73
C LYS A 403 6.17 2.28 17.57
N MET A 404 4.88 2.04 17.84
CA MET A 404 3.86 1.96 16.81
C MET A 404 2.62 2.77 17.16
N TRP A 405 2.22 3.68 16.25
CA TRP A 405 0.93 4.34 16.33
C TRP A 405 -0.15 3.42 15.74
N ILE A 406 -1.02 2.87 16.60
CA ILE A 406 -2.15 2.07 16.15
C ILE A 406 -3.34 2.99 15.96
N ALA A 407 -3.85 3.07 14.74
CA ALA A 407 -4.82 4.05 14.31
C ALA A 407 -5.95 3.43 13.47
N LEU A 408 -7.05 4.14 13.36
CA LEU A 408 -8.05 3.84 12.33
C LEU A 408 -7.56 4.33 10.96
N PRO A 409 -7.94 3.65 9.86
CA PRO A 409 -7.57 4.09 8.50
C PRO A 409 -7.89 5.56 8.21
N ARG A 410 -9.06 6.08 8.68
CA ARG A 410 -9.42 7.49 8.55
C ARG A 410 -8.47 8.46 9.25
N GLU A 411 -7.83 8.01 10.34
CA GLU A 411 -6.87 8.83 11.10
C GLU A 411 -5.54 8.90 10.35
N VAL A 412 -5.13 7.78 9.75
CA VAL A 412 -3.93 7.73 8.89
C VAL A 412 -4.13 8.57 7.63
N ASP A 413 -5.28 8.46 6.94
CA ASP A 413 -5.63 9.33 5.81
C ASP A 413 -5.59 10.82 6.19
N LYS A 414 -6.24 11.18 7.32
CA LYS A 414 -6.24 12.56 7.81
C LYS A 414 -4.82 13.06 8.10
N TRP A 415 -4.02 12.26 8.80
CA TRP A 415 -2.64 12.63 9.11
C TRP A 415 -1.80 12.80 7.84
N TRP A 416 -1.88 11.85 6.90
CA TRP A 416 -1.11 11.90 5.67
C TRP A 416 -1.43 13.14 4.83
N ARG A 417 -2.69 13.54 4.78
CA ARG A 417 -3.14 14.78 4.13
C ARG A 417 -2.63 16.02 4.84
N LEU A 418 -2.75 16.08 6.15
CA LEU A 418 -2.24 17.23 6.93
C LEU A 418 -0.72 17.34 6.75
N ARG A 419 0.02 16.25 6.93
CA ARG A 419 1.47 16.23 6.74
C ARG A 419 1.87 16.66 5.32
N SER A 420 1.14 16.25 4.29
CA SER A 420 1.43 16.62 2.90
C SER A 420 1.31 18.13 2.63
N GLN A 421 0.64 18.87 3.48
CA GLN A 421 0.45 20.32 3.39
C GLN A 421 1.40 21.12 4.31
N MET A 422 2.08 20.44 5.24
CA MET A 422 3.05 21.09 6.13
C MET A 422 4.32 21.48 5.37
N ARG A 423 5.00 22.49 5.89
CA ARG A 423 6.26 23.00 5.35
C ARG A 423 7.28 23.20 6.46
N LEU A 424 8.55 23.00 6.14
CA LEU A 424 9.66 23.42 6.97
C LEU A 424 10.08 24.84 6.59
N THR A 425 10.23 25.69 7.60
CA THR A 425 10.78 27.05 7.47
C THR A 425 11.96 27.21 8.41
N CYS A 426 13.00 27.95 7.99
CA CYS A 426 14.17 28.22 8.80
C CYS A 426 14.16 29.68 9.21
N GLN A 427 14.10 29.95 10.52
CA GLN A 427 14.17 31.30 11.08
C GLN A 427 15.33 31.38 12.09
N GLY A 428 16.27 32.28 11.81
CA GLY A 428 17.44 32.46 12.69
C GLY A 428 18.29 31.19 12.89
N GLY A 429 18.33 30.28 11.89
CA GLY A 429 19.08 29.01 11.96
C GLY A 429 18.29 27.87 12.63
N THR A 430 17.07 28.12 13.12
CA THR A 430 16.21 27.12 13.74
C THR A 430 15.10 26.69 12.80
N TRP A 431 14.91 25.40 12.61
CA TRP A 431 13.84 24.85 11.78
C TRP A 431 12.52 24.80 12.55
N GLN A 432 11.44 25.15 11.86
CA GLN A 432 10.10 25.13 12.39
C GLN A 432 9.13 24.50 11.37
N ILE A 433 8.06 23.85 11.88
CA ILE A 433 6.99 23.31 11.06
C ILE A 433 5.84 24.31 11.00
N GLU A 434 5.37 24.59 9.79
CA GLU A 434 4.18 25.37 9.53
C GLU A 434 3.08 24.49 8.90
N GLY A 435 1.83 24.72 9.28
CA GLY A 435 0.66 24.00 8.76
C GLY A 435 -0.30 23.58 9.86
N VAL A 436 -1.49 23.13 9.46
CA VAL A 436 -2.51 22.60 10.36
C VAL A 436 -2.06 21.24 10.91
N GLY A 437 -2.19 21.01 12.22
CA GLY A 437 -1.79 19.77 12.88
C GLY A 437 -0.29 19.69 13.23
N LYS A 438 0.46 20.79 13.09
CA LYS A 438 1.90 20.85 13.37
C LYS A 438 2.27 20.47 14.80
N GLU A 439 1.35 20.59 15.75
CA GLU A 439 1.53 20.21 17.16
C GLU A 439 1.84 18.73 17.33
N HIS A 440 1.36 17.88 16.40
CA HIS A 440 1.65 16.45 16.34
C HIS A 440 2.83 16.11 15.43
N ALA A 441 3.34 17.06 14.67
CA ALA A 441 4.49 16.82 13.79
C ALA A 441 5.81 16.95 14.57
N ARG A 442 6.83 16.21 14.11
CA ARG A 442 8.18 16.28 14.66
C ARG A 442 9.18 16.49 13.52
N ILE A 443 10.22 17.26 13.80
CA ILE A 443 11.38 17.37 12.91
C ILE A 443 12.30 16.21 13.21
N ALA A 444 12.65 15.48 12.18
CA ALA A 444 13.70 14.49 12.21
C ALA A 444 14.81 14.89 11.22
N HIS A 445 15.94 14.24 11.31
CA HIS A 445 17.06 14.45 10.41
C HIS A 445 17.36 13.17 9.64
N ALA A 446 17.38 13.29 8.31
CA ALA A 446 17.95 12.26 7.46
C ALA A 446 19.47 12.50 7.40
N CYS A 447 20.25 11.49 7.75
CA CYS A 447 21.72 11.52 7.73
C CYS A 447 22.23 10.42 6.80
N ILE A 448 23.39 10.67 6.15
CA ILE A 448 24.04 9.65 5.32
C ILE A 448 25.17 9.00 6.13
N GLU A 449 25.12 7.67 6.25
CA GLU A 449 26.20 6.85 6.80
C GLU A 449 26.44 5.64 5.90
N ASN A 450 27.66 5.45 5.43
CA ASN A 450 28.05 4.34 4.54
C ASN A 450 27.12 4.20 3.30
N ASP A 451 26.78 5.33 2.67
CA ASP A 451 25.85 5.41 1.53
C ASP A 451 24.41 4.94 1.83
N GLN A 452 24.01 4.91 3.10
CA GLN A 452 22.67 4.60 3.55
C GLN A 452 22.06 5.80 4.30
N ILE A 453 20.76 5.95 4.20
CA ILE A 453 20.02 6.96 4.99
C ILE A 453 19.67 6.36 6.34
N ILE A 454 20.01 7.09 7.39
CA ILE A 454 19.54 6.87 8.76
C ILE A 454 18.75 8.08 9.23
N TYR A 455 17.77 7.83 10.08
CA TYR A 455 16.90 8.87 10.62
C TYR A 455 17.11 9.06 12.10
N ASN A 456 17.32 10.32 12.52
CA ASN A 456 17.56 10.69 13.89
C ASN A 456 16.60 11.80 14.33
N PHE A 457 16.11 11.73 15.56
CA PHE A 457 15.47 12.85 16.25
C PHE A 457 16.52 13.67 17.01
N GLU A 458 16.28 14.97 17.14
CA GLU A 458 17.03 15.82 18.06
C GLU A 458 16.49 15.71 19.47
#